data_805215177342f9179973cdccff0ac78c
#
_entry.id   805215177342f9179973cdccff0ac78c
#
_cell.length_a   1.000
_cell.length_b   1.000
_cell.length_c   1.000
_cell.angle_alpha   90.00
_cell.angle_beta   90.00
_cell.angle_gamma   90.00
#
_symmetry.space_group_name_H-M   'P 1'
#
loop_
_entity.id
_entity.type
_entity.pdbx_description
1 polymer ?
#
loop_
_entity_poly.entity_id
_entity_poly.type
_entity_poly.pdbx_seq_one_letter_code
_entity_poly.pdbx_strand_id
1 'polypeptide(L)'
;MLTAEPYRIISGDSSLTHRFNYWDERSMNLRIDEIIDFKVGQNFEEVMEIYSKKCQSDNTDFSVVRVLSNNQKMIAHLHKNGFYNVETTYIAKCRVNKIQNISYSLGKTKSFDNTCDVDELCLLSSQIFNNGRFTEDYNIGKDKADKRYFNFANDLYYSDSDRIFMFSKSKLIGFLFFKKSDNNIDLILGGMSSKYSHLATVFWSKLFSNFDNDAIVSATISGTNIGIINLYSYFGFSFSDVKCYIII
;
A
#
# COMPACT_ATOMS: atom_id res chain seq x y z
N MET A 1 6.46 -11.46 -1.93
CA MET A 1 5.31 -11.60 -2.87
C MET A 1 5.78 -12.34 -4.10
N LEU A 2 5.00 -13.29 -4.62
CA LEU A 2 5.31 -14.02 -5.84
C LEU A 2 4.98 -13.13 -7.06
N THR A 3 6.00 -12.70 -7.79
CA THR A 3 5.86 -11.98 -9.05
C THR A 3 6.60 -12.74 -10.15
N ALA A 4 6.14 -12.63 -11.40
CA ALA A 4 6.84 -13.17 -12.55
C ALA A 4 8.15 -12.40 -12.81
N GLU A 5 9.05 -13.03 -13.55
CA GLU A 5 10.21 -12.33 -14.11
C GLU A 5 9.73 -11.18 -15.02
N PRO A 6 10.39 -10.01 -14.92
CA PRO A 6 10.01 -8.88 -15.77
C PRO A 6 10.23 -9.16 -17.25
N TYR A 7 9.28 -8.76 -18.06
CA TYR A 7 9.36 -8.79 -19.52
C TYR A 7 9.48 -7.36 -20.05
N ARG A 8 10.38 -7.13 -21.00
CA ARG A 8 10.65 -5.80 -21.56
C ARG A 8 10.28 -5.75 -23.04
N ILE A 9 9.48 -4.74 -23.39
CA ILE A 9 9.10 -4.38 -24.77
C ILE A 9 9.92 -3.15 -25.15
N ILE A 10 10.52 -3.17 -26.37
CA ILE A 10 11.34 -2.07 -26.89
C ILE A 10 10.91 -1.79 -28.33
N SER A 11 10.74 -0.52 -28.66
CA SER A 11 10.66 -0.02 -30.03
C SER A 11 11.39 1.34 -30.14
N GLY A 12 12.41 1.38 -31.00
CA GLY A 12 13.24 2.57 -31.17
C GLY A 12 13.80 3.10 -29.87
N ASP A 13 13.47 4.33 -29.54
CA ASP A 13 13.90 5.03 -28.31
C ASP A 13 12.97 4.83 -27.10
N SER A 14 11.95 4.00 -27.27
CA SER A 14 10.88 3.77 -26.30
C SER A 14 10.95 2.38 -25.71
N SER A 15 10.55 2.22 -24.45
CA SER A 15 10.45 0.90 -23.82
C SER A 15 9.41 0.88 -22.70
N LEU A 16 8.92 -0.32 -22.41
CA LEU A 16 8.07 -0.62 -21.26
C LEU A 16 8.50 -1.96 -20.67
N THR A 17 8.62 -2.00 -19.34
CA THR A 17 8.89 -3.24 -18.61
C THR A 17 7.71 -3.55 -17.73
N HIS A 18 7.22 -4.78 -17.82
CA HIS A 18 6.07 -5.22 -17.07
C HIS A 18 6.28 -6.61 -16.49
N ARG A 19 5.44 -6.99 -15.53
CA ARG A 19 5.46 -8.33 -14.93
C ARG A 19 4.06 -8.72 -14.47
N PHE A 20 3.80 -10.00 -14.48
CA PHE A 20 2.56 -10.56 -13.94
C PHE A 20 2.61 -10.63 -12.41
N ASN A 21 1.52 -10.25 -11.75
CA ASN A 21 1.40 -10.25 -10.30
C ASN A 21 0.58 -11.46 -9.81
N TYR A 22 1.23 -12.62 -9.66
CA TYR A 22 0.61 -13.86 -9.16
C TYR A 22 -0.01 -13.72 -7.76
N TRP A 23 0.49 -12.79 -6.96
CA TRP A 23 -0.03 -12.59 -5.62
C TRP A 23 -1.45 -12.00 -5.63
N ASP A 24 -1.69 -10.99 -6.45
CA ASP A 24 -3.02 -10.39 -6.61
C ASP A 24 -3.99 -11.36 -7.30
N GLU A 25 -3.53 -12.18 -8.28
CA GLU A 25 -4.33 -13.25 -8.87
C GLU A 25 -4.81 -14.24 -7.79
N ARG A 26 -3.90 -14.77 -6.98
CA ARG A 26 -4.24 -15.68 -5.89
C ARG A 26 -5.25 -15.08 -4.92
N SER A 27 -5.09 -13.78 -4.62
CA SER A 27 -5.90 -13.10 -3.63
C SER A 27 -7.29 -12.72 -4.12
N MET A 28 -7.40 -12.27 -5.37
CA MET A 28 -8.63 -11.68 -5.93
C MET A 28 -9.24 -12.48 -7.07
N ASN A 29 -8.53 -13.51 -7.56
CA ASN A 29 -8.88 -14.23 -8.80
C ASN A 29 -8.99 -13.26 -10.00
N LEU A 30 -8.04 -12.33 -10.11
CA LEU A 30 -7.89 -11.37 -11.18
C LEU A 30 -6.46 -11.43 -11.69
N ARG A 31 -6.30 -11.59 -13.01
CA ARG A 31 -5.00 -11.55 -13.66
C ARG A 31 -4.56 -10.10 -13.82
N ILE A 32 -3.58 -9.71 -13.03
CA ILE A 32 -3.07 -8.34 -12.98
C ILE A 32 -1.65 -8.30 -13.51
N ASP A 33 -1.43 -7.49 -14.53
CA ASP A 33 -0.11 -7.14 -15.03
C ASP A 33 0.34 -5.78 -14.47
N GLU A 34 1.58 -5.68 -14.04
CA GLU A 34 2.14 -4.46 -13.43
C GLU A 34 3.22 -3.88 -14.35
N ILE A 35 3.00 -2.69 -14.88
CA ILE A 35 4.04 -1.92 -15.56
C ILE A 35 4.95 -1.31 -14.48
N ILE A 36 6.22 -1.74 -14.46
CA ILE A 36 7.19 -1.38 -13.41
C ILE A 36 8.21 -0.35 -13.86
N ASP A 37 8.44 -0.22 -15.16
CA ASP A 37 9.36 0.76 -15.73
C ASP A 37 8.95 1.13 -17.16
N PHE A 38 9.24 2.35 -17.58
CA PHE A 38 8.95 2.83 -18.93
C PHE A 38 9.86 3.98 -19.36
N LYS A 39 10.11 4.05 -20.65
CA LYS A 39 10.76 5.18 -21.31
C LYS A 39 9.91 5.66 -22.48
N VAL A 40 9.42 6.90 -22.40
CA VAL A 40 8.56 7.51 -23.42
C VAL A 40 9.40 8.26 -24.43
N GLY A 41 9.57 7.69 -25.62
CA GLY A 41 10.20 8.28 -26.79
C GLY A 41 9.19 8.48 -27.94
N GLN A 42 9.69 8.55 -29.18
CA GLN A 42 8.85 8.74 -30.37
C GLN A 42 8.00 7.50 -30.69
N ASN A 43 8.50 6.30 -30.43
CA ASN A 43 7.85 5.04 -30.71
C ASN A 43 7.00 4.48 -29.56
N PHE A 44 6.61 5.30 -28.59
CA PHE A 44 5.92 4.79 -27.38
C PHE A 44 4.52 4.22 -27.69
N GLU A 45 3.82 4.76 -28.68
CA GLU A 45 2.51 4.21 -29.10
C GLU A 45 2.65 2.77 -29.64
N GLU A 46 3.71 2.47 -30.39
CA GLU A 46 3.98 1.11 -30.87
C GLU A 46 4.28 0.15 -29.71
N VAL A 47 5.03 0.63 -28.68
CA VAL A 47 5.27 -0.13 -27.45
C VAL A 47 3.95 -0.46 -26.75
N MET A 48 3.03 0.52 -26.66
CA MET A 48 1.70 0.31 -26.06
C MET A 48 0.82 -0.65 -26.86
N GLU A 49 0.88 -0.62 -28.19
CA GLU A 49 0.17 -1.60 -29.03
C GLU A 49 0.67 -3.04 -28.80
N ILE A 50 2.00 -3.23 -28.75
CA ILE A 50 2.59 -4.54 -28.48
C ILE A 50 2.17 -5.01 -27.09
N TYR A 51 2.23 -4.12 -26.08
CA TYR A 51 1.80 -4.40 -24.72
C TYR A 51 0.32 -4.81 -24.65
N SER A 52 -0.57 -4.05 -25.29
CA SER A 52 -2.01 -4.35 -25.34
C SER A 52 -2.29 -5.73 -25.95
N LYS A 53 -1.63 -6.06 -27.07
CA LYS A 53 -1.75 -7.39 -27.69
C LYS A 53 -1.26 -8.50 -26.75
N LYS A 54 -0.20 -8.23 -26.00
CA LYS A 54 0.33 -9.17 -25.00
C LYS A 54 -0.69 -9.40 -23.87
N CYS A 55 -1.26 -8.33 -23.30
CA CYS A 55 -2.30 -8.43 -22.27
C CYS A 55 -3.53 -9.22 -22.76
N GLN A 56 -3.97 -8.99 -24.00
CA GLN A 56 -5.07 -9.75 -24.61
C GLN A 56 -4.74 -11.24 -24.74
N SER A 57 -3.53 -11.57 -25.24
CA SER A 57 -3.11 -12.97 -25.38
C SER A 57 -2.98 -13.70 -24.04
N ASP A 58 -2.62 -12.98 -22.99
CA ASP A 58 -2.44 -13.53 -21.64
C ASP A 58 -3.74 -13.54 -20.83
N ASN A 59 -4.84 -13.05 -21.37
CA ASN A 59 -6.13 -12.86 -20.69
C ASN A 59 -5.97 -12.04 -19.40
N THR A 60 -5.24 -10.93 -19.49
CA THR A 60 -5.06 -9.98 -18.37
C THR A 60 -6.39 -9.26 -18.11
N ASP A 61 -6.86 -9.29 -16.85
CA ASP A 61 -8.08 -8.57 -16.44
C ASP A 61 -7.78 -7.08 -16.22
N PHE A 62 -6.60 -6.76 -15.65
CA PHE A 62 -6.18 -5.40 -15.36
C PHE A 62 -4.70 -5.20 -15.62
N SER A 63 -4.36 -4.04 -16.15
CA SER A 63 -2.98 -3.54 -16.18
C SER A 63 -2.86 -2.34 -15.24
N VAL A 64 -1.87 -2.37 -14.36
CA VAL A 64 -1.65 -1.30 -13.38
C VAL A 64 -0.29 -0.65 -13.58
N VAL A 65 -0.22 0.65 -13.39
CA VAL A 65 1.03 1.42 -13.41
C VAL A 65 1.04 2.48 -12.32
N ARG A 66 2.20 2.73 -11.76
CA ARG A 66 2.41 3.80 -10.78
C ARG A 66 3.28 4.90 -11.38
N VAL A 67 2.73 6.09 -11.54
CA VAL A 67 3.39 7.22 -12.19
C VAL A 67 3.47 8.41 -11.23
N LEU A 68 4.59 9.14 -11.23
CA LEU A 68 4.67 10.41 -10.52
C LEU A 68 3.63 11.38 -11.10
N SER A 69 2.88 12.05 -10.24
CA SER A 69 1.77 12.94 -10.64
C SER A 69 2.22 14.14 -11.51
N ASN A 70 3.49 14.51 -11.47
CA ASN A 70 4.08 15.54 -12.32
C ASN A 70 4.56 15.03 -13.69
N ASN A 71 4.53 13.72 -13.94
CA ASN A 71 4.87 13.15 -15.26
C ASN A 71 3.65 13.20 -16.19
N GLN A 72 3.24 14.42 -16.54
CA GLN A 72 2.06 14.67 -17.36
C GLN A 72 2.15 14.04 -18.75
N LYS A 73 3.36 13.93 -19.32
CA LYS A 73 3.57 13.28 -20.62
C LYS A 73 3.16 11.80 -20.56
N MET A 74 3.63 11.06 -19.57
CA MET A 74 3.26 9.65 -19.40
C MET A 74 1.78 9.48 -19.08
N ILE A 75 1.23 10.29 -18.19
CA ILE A 75 -0.20 10.25 -17.83
C ILE A 75 -1.06 10.47 -19.08
N ALA A 76 -0.73 11.43 -19.94
CA ALA A 76 -1.45 11.68 -21.18
C ALA A 76 -1.40 10.47 -22.15
N HIS A 77 -0.24 9.80 -22.29
CA HIS A 77 -0.13 8.58 -23.10
C HIS A 77 -0.98 7.46 -22.54
N LEU A 78 -0.97 7.25 -21.22
CA LEU A 78 -1.79 6.22 -20.59
C LEU A 78 -3.28 6.48 -20.78
N HIS A 79 -3.75 7.71 -20.56
CA HIS A 79 -5.17 8.07 -20.78
C HIS A 79 -5.60 7.86 -22.22
N LYS A 80 -4.74 8.21 -23.20
CA LYS A 80 -5.00 7.98 -24.61
C LYS A 80 -5.17 6.48 -24.94
N ASN A 81 -4.49 5.61 -24.19
CA ASN A 81 -4.57 4.16 -24.32
C ASN A 81 -5.63 3.52 -23.39
N GLY A 82 -6.59 4.30 -22.89
CA GLY A 82 -7.72 3.80 -22.12
C GLY A 82 -7.49 3.64 -20.62
N PHE A 83 -6.30 3.90 -20.13
CA PHE A 83 -6.02 3.87 -18.69
C PHE A 83 -6.71 5.03 -17.94
N TYR A 84 -7.16 4.79 -16.73
CA TYR A 84 -7.79 5.79 -15.87
C TYR A 84 -7.17 5.82 -14.48
N ASN A 85 -7.21 6.98 -13.83
CA ASN A 85 -6.65 7.16 -12.49
C ASN A 85 -7.62 6.62 -11.43
N VAL A 86 -7.12 5.75 -10.56
CA VAL A 86 -7.92 5.14 -9.47
C VAL A 86 -7.50 5.67 -8.11
N GLU A 87 -6.21 5.88 -7.89
CA GLU A 87 -5.70 6.27 -6.59
C GLU A 87 -4.56 7.26 -6.71
N THR A 88 -4.54 8.25 -5.83
CA THR A 88 -3.37 9.09 -5.61
C THR A 88 -2.73 8.72 -4.28
N THR A 89 -1.42 8.48 -4.26
CA THR A 89 -0.68 8.13 -3.05
C THR A 89 0.39 9.15 -2.71
N TYR A 90 0.70 9.26 -1.42
CA TYR A 90 1.80 10.07 -0.89
C TYR A 90 2.79 9.18 -0.16
N ILE A 91 4.07 9.55 -0.19
CA ILE A 91 5.06 9.02 0.73
C ILE A 91 5.12 9.95 1.95
N ALA A 92 4.69 9.45 3.09
CA ALA A 92 4.81 10.13 4.36
C ALA A 92 6.14 9.75 5.01
N LYS A 93 6.93 10.74 5.48
CA LYS A 93 8.22 10.51 6.14
C LYS A 93 8.39 11.39 7.36
N CYS A 94 8.97 10.82 8.44
CA CYS A 94 9.36 11.56 9.62
C CYS A 94 10.61 10.95 10.27
N ARG A 95 11.47 11.77 10.84
CA ARG A 95 12.54 11.29 11.71
C ARG A 95 12.00 11.12 13.13
N VAL A 96 12.32 10.00 13.79
CA VAL A 96 11.73 9.63 15.10
C VAL A 96 11.91 10.73 16.16
N ASN A 97 13.08 11.37 16.23
CA ASN A 97 13.32 12.46 17.19
C ASN A 97 12.46 13.72 16.98
N LYS A 98 11.79 13.85 15.83
CA LYS A 98 10.82 14.92 15.52
C LYS A 98 9.38 14.53 15.85
N ILE A 99 9.12 13.26 16.12
CA ILE A 99 7.79 12.77 16.47
C ILE A 99 7.46 13.24 17.90
N GLN A 100 6.31 13.88 18.02
CA GLN A 100 5.84 14.33 19.33
C GLN A 100 5.63 13.12 20.26
N ASN A 101 6.41 13.08 21.34
CA ASN A 101 6.22 12.09 22.39
C ASN A 101 4.95 12.42 23.18
N ILE A 102 3.96 11.58 23.04
CA ILE A 102 2.69 11.72 23.72
C ILE A 102 2.65 10.69 24.86
N SER A 103 2.65 11.20 26.09
CA SER A 103 2.48 10.35 27.27
C SER A 103 0.99 10.05 27.43
N TYR A 104 0.61 8.77 27.36
CA TYR A 104 -0.77 8.34 27.59
C TYR A 104 -0.84 7.35 28.77
N SER A 105 -1.81 7.56 29.63
CA SER A 105 -2.24 6.53 30.56
C SER A 105 -3.22 5.59 29.85
N LEU A 106 -2.72 4.41 29.46
CA LEU A 106 -3.58 3.32 29.02
C LEU A 106 -4.32 2.75 30.22
N GLY A 107 -5.63 2.79 30.23
CA GLY A 107 -6.42 2.12 31.27
C GLY A 107 -6.07 0.62 31.34
N LYS A 108 -6.29 -0.01 32.50
CA LYS A 108 -5.93 -1.43 32.82
C LYS A 108 -6.42 -2.48 31.82
N THR A 109 -7.30 -2.10 30.89
CA THR A 109 -7.92 -3.02 29.91
C THR A 109 -7.24 -3.01 28.52
N LYS A 110 -6.18 -2.24 28.32
CA LYS A 110 -5.43 -2.16 27.07
C LYS A 110 -4.06 -2.79 27.22
N SER A 111 -3.66 -3.58 26.25
CA SER A 111 -2.35 -4.23 26.18
C SER A 111 -1.77 -4.19 24.78
N PHE A 112 -0.47 -4.39 24.69
CA PHE A 112 0.25 -4.56 23.43
C PHE A 112 0.96 -5.90 23.44
N ASP A 113 1.02 -6.56 22.28
CA ASP A 113 1.72 -7.81 22.07
C ASP A 113 2.31 -7.85 20.65
N ASN A 114 3.18 -8.80 20.37
CA ASN A 114 3.70 -9.12 19.03
C ASN A 114 3.08 -10.40 18.45
N THR A 115 2.16 -11.03 19.16
CA THR A 115 1.38 -12.21 18.75
C THR A 115 -0.12 -11.95 18.87
N CYS A 116 -0.90 -12.57 18.02
CA CYS A 116 -2.35 -12.54 18.08
C CYS A 116 -2.94 -13.81 17.43
N ASP A 117 -4.23 -14.00 17.57
CA ASP A 117 -4.98 -14.94 16.74
C ASP A 117 -4.98 -14.47 15.30
N VAL A 118 -4.54 -15.33 14.36
CA VAL A 118 -4.35 -14.96 12.94
C VAL A 118 -5.68 -14.75 12.24
N ASP A 119 -6.69 -15.55 12.58
CA ASP A 119 -8.02 -15.39 11.98
C ASP A 119 -8.66 -14.06 12.41
N GLU A 120 -8.50 -13.70 13.71
CA GLU A 120 -8.97 -12.39 14.21
C GLU A 120 -8.25 -11.22 13.51
N LEU A 121 -6.93 -11.34 13.27
CA LEU A 121 -6.15 -10.36 12.53
C LEU A 121 -6.63 -10.21 11.08
N CYS A 122 -6.78 -11.33 10.37
CA CYS A 122 -7.20 -11.33 8.98
C CYS A 122 -8.62 -10.76 8.81
N LEU A 123 -9.55 -11.13 9.70
CA LEU A 123 -10.89 -10.56 9.73
C LEU A 123 -10.88 -9.06 10.02
N LEU A 124 -10.09 -8.60 10.99
CA LEU A 124 -9.95 -7.17 11.25
C LEU A 124 -9.39 -6.45 10.02
N SER A 125 -8.34 -6.99 9.39
CA SER A 125 -7.71 -6.41 8.21
C SER A 125 -8.70 -6.27 7.05
N SER A 126 -9.51 -7.28 6.76
CA SER A 126 -10.51 -7.24 5.68
C SER A 126 -11.59 -6.17 5.89
N GLN A 127 -11.84 -5.74 7.13
CA GLN A 127 -12.92 -4.82 7.48
C GLN A 127 -12.52 -3.35 7.56
N ILE A 128 -11.24 -3.04 7.79
CA ILE A 128 -10.82 -1.68 8.14
C ILE A 128 -10.27 -0.87 6.98
N PHE A 129 -9.87 -1.51 5.88
CA PHE A 129 -9.32 -0.81 4.71
C PHE A 129 -10.42 -0.48 3.71
N ASN A 130 -10.84 0.79 3.72
CA ASN A 130 -11.87 1.31 2.82
C ASN A 130 -11.33 2.37 1.84
N ASN A 131 -10.02 2.60 1.84
CA ASN A 131 -9.34 3.54 0.97
C ASN A 131 -8.27 2.82 0.15
N GLY A 132 -8.02 3.29 -1.07
CA GLY A 132 -7.00 2.77 -1.95
C GLY A 132 -7.55 2.06 -3.18
N ARG A 133 -6.66 1.82 -4.15
CA ARG A 133 -7.00 1.40 -5.51
C ARG A 133 -7.93 0.19 -5.63
N PHE A 134 -7.83 -0.76 -4.74
CA PHE A 134 -8.63 -1.99 -4.81
C PHE A 134 -10.03 -1.83 -4.19
N THR A 135 -10.20 -0.90 -3.25
CA THR A 135 -11.49 -0.63 -2.60
C THR A 135 -12.28 0.46 -3.31
N GLU A 136 -11.58 1.38 -4.00
CA GLU A 136 -12.17 2.53 -4.67
C GLU A 136 -12.42 2.27 -6.17
N ASP A 137 -11.81 1.24 -6.75
CA ASP A 137 -12.06 0.86 -8.13
C ASP A 137 -13.41 0.13 -8.24
N TYR A 138 -14.33 0.73 -9.01
CA TYR A 138 -15.66 0.18 -9.22
C TYR A 138 -15.68 -1.16 -10.01
N ASN A 139 -14.59 -1.50 -10.72
CA ASN A 139 -14.48 -2.74 -11.46
C ASN A 139 -13.99 -3.94 -10.62
N ILE A 140 -13.34 -3.68 -9.48
CA ILE A 140 -12.76 -4.74 -8.65
C ILE A 140 -13.80 -5.31 -7.69
N GLY A 141 -14.58 -4.45 -7.06
CA GLY A 141 -15.59 -4.83 -6.07
C GLY A 141 -15.01 -5.06 -4.67
N LYS A 142 -15.81 -4.71 -3.68
CA LYS A 142 -15.40 -4.72 -2.26
C LYS A 142 -14.97 -6.11 -1.77
N ASP A 143 -15.69 -7.16 -2.13
CA ASP A 143 -15.40 -8.52 -1.64
C ASP A 143 -14.00 -9.01 -2.06
N LYS A 144 -13.58 -8.68 -3.28
CA LYS A 144 -12.22 -9.00 -3.76
C LYS A 144 -11.16 -8.19 -3.01
N ALA A 145 -11.42 -6.90 -2.78
CA ALA A 145 -10.53 -6.04 -1.99
C ALA A 145 -10.41 -6.52 -0.53
N ASP A 146 -11.51 -6.87 0.12
CA ASP A 146 -11.54 -7.40 1.49
C ASP A 146 -10.74 -8.72 1.57
N LYS A 147 -10.94 -9.65 0.62
CA LYS A 147 -10.16 -10.89 0.53
C LYS A 147 -8.68 -10.65 0.32
N ARG A 148 -8.33 -9.62 -0.48
CA ARG A 148 -6.95 -9.22 -0.68
C ARG A 148 -6.29 -8.76 0.64
N TYR A 149 -6.95 -7.93 1.41
CA TYR A 149 -6.44 -7.48 2.70
C TYR A 149 -6.38 -8.58 3.74
N PHE A 150 -7.34 -9.51 3.73
CA PHE A 150 -7.29 -10.74 4.54
C PHE A 150 -6.01 -11.53 4.25
N ASN A 151 -5.75 -11.87 2.99
CA ASN A 151 -4.58 -12.64 2.58
C ASN A 151 -3.27 -11.86 2.84
N PHE A 152 -3.29 -10.53 2.68
CA PHE A 152 -2.10 -9.73 2.92
C PHE A 152 -1.70 -9.71 4.41
N ALA A 153 -2.65 -9.58 5.31
CA ALA A 153 -2.39 -9.69 6.74
C ALA A 153 -1.88 -11.07 7.13
N ASN A 154 -2.46 -12.15 6.57
CA ASN A 154 -2.00 -13.51 6.76
C ASN A 154 -0.55 -13.70 6.31
N ASP A 155 -0.22 -13.28 5.10
CA ASP A 155 1.15 -13.42 4.56
C ASP A 155 2.16 -12.61 5.37
N LEU A 156 1.81 -11.40 5.79
CA LEU A 156 2.67 -10.57 6.66
C LEU A 156 2.88 -11.21 8.03
N TYR A 157 1.87 -11.86 8.58
CA TYR A 157 2.00 -12.53 9.87
C TYR A 157 3.04 -13.66 9.85
N TYR A 158 3.12 -14.40 8.74
CA TYR A 158 4.09 -15.49 8.56
C TYR A 158 5.41 -15.06 7.89
N SER A 159 5.55 -13.77 7.56
CA SER A 159 6.78 -13.21 6.98
C SER A 159 7.81 -12.83 8.06
N ASP A 160 8.96 -12.32 7.62
CA ASP A 160 10.01 -11.71 8.45
C ASP A 160 9.70 -10.27 8.89
N SER A 161 8.47 -9.80 8.68
CA SER A 161 8.06 -8.46 9.09
C SER A 161 7.95 -8.32 10.60
N ASP A 162 8.45 -7.23 11.13
CA ASP A 162 8.17 -6.80 12.51
C ASP A 162 6.70 -6.40 12.65
N ARG A 163 6.15 -6.55 13.85
CA ARG A 163 4.73 -6.29 14.10
C ARG A 163 4.45 -5.87 15.53
N ILE A 164 3.33 -5.18 15.70
CA ILE A 164 2.76 -4.84 17.00
C ILE A 164 1.23 -4.90 16.91
N PHE A 165 0.61 -5.48 17.93
CA PHE A 165 -0.83 -5.61 18.07
C PHE A 165 -1.30 -4.87 19.32
N MET A 166 -2.50 -4.27 19.24
CA MET A 166 -3.15 -3.63 20.36
C MET A 166 -4.47 -4.36 20.70
N PHE A 167 -4.64 -4.66 21.96
CA PHE A 167 -5.82 -5.35 22.47
C PHE A 167 -6.63 -4.49 23.42
N SER A 168 -7.93 -4.75 23.49
CA SER A 168 -8.84 -4.26 24.52
C SER A 168 -9.65 -5.42 25.08
N LYS A 169 -9.46 -5.75 26.36
CA LYS A 169 -10.10 -6.91 27.01
C LYS A 169 -9.90 -8.19 26.19
N SER A 170 -8.66 -8.46 25.82
CA SER A 170 -8.24 -9.63 25.01
C SER A 170 -8.74 -9.64 23.56
N LYS A 171 -9.49 -8.66 23.09
CA LYS A 171 -9.90 -8.51 21.69
C LYS A 171 -8.88 -7.69 20.94
N LEU A 172 -8.46 -8.13 19.76
CA LEU A 172 -7.61 -7.38 18.85
C LEU A 172 -8.36 -6.14 18.32
N ILE A 173 -7.78 -4.95 18.50
CA ILE A 173 -8.40 -3.69 18.09
C ILE A 173 -7.55 -2.88 17.11
N GLY A 174 -6.28 -3.21 16.98
CA GLY A 174 -5.36 -2.56 16.04
C GLY A 174 -4.10 -3.37 15.83
N PHE A 175 -3.48 -3.18 14.66
CA PHE A 175 -2.25 -3.85 14.28
C PHE A 175 -1.40 -2.96 13.38
N LEU A 176 -0.09 -3.25 13.34
CA LEU A 176 0.84 -2.67 12.40
C LEU A 176 1.97 -3.64 12.09
N PHE A 177 2.23 -3.83 10.79
CA PHE A 177 3.40 -4.49 10.26
C PHE A 177 4.38 -3.48 9.69
N PHE A 178 5.64 -3.67 9.97
CA PHE A 178 6.72 -2.79 9.51
C PHE A 178 7.99 -3.59 9.25
N LYS A 179 8.92 -3.01 8.53
CA LYS A 179 10.24 -3.59 8.29
C LYS A 179 11.32 -2.59 8.66
N LYS A 180 12.32 -3.08 9.39
CA LYS A 180 13.52 -2.30 9.72
C LYS A 180 14.63 -2.65 8.73
N SER A 181 15.29 -1.63 8.21
CA SER A 181 16.46 -1.77 7.36
C SER A 181 17.43 -0.63 7.69
N ASP A 182 18.51 -0.95 8.36
CA ASP A 182 19.44 0.05 8.92
C ASP A 182 18.67 1.11 9.75
N ASN A 183 18.77 2.36 9.33
CA ASN A 183 18.12 3.51 9.97
C ASN A 183 16.73 3.84 9.39
N ASN A 184 16.18 2.98 8.53
CA ASN A 184 14.87 3.17 7.91
C ASN A 184 13.86 2.18 8.46
N ILE A 185 12.63 2.66 8.65
CA ILE A 185 11.50 1.88 9.12
C ILE A 185 10.35 2.09 8.14
N ASP A 186 10.02 1.06 7.40
CA ASP A 186 8.93 1.11 6.43
C ASP A 186 7.67 0.51 7.04
N LEU A 187 6.64 1.33 7.21
CA LEU A 187 5.32 0.88 7.68
C LEU A 187 4.59 0.24 6.49
N ILE A 188 4.29 -1.06 6.60
CA ILE A 188 3.79 -1.86 5.47
C ILE A 188 2.26 -1.89 5.45
N LEU A 189 1.65 -2.32 6.56
CA LEU A 189 0.20 -2.46 6.68
C LEU A 189 -0.19 -2.25 8.13
N GLY A 190 -1.11 -1.34 8.38
CA GLY A 190 -1.58 -1.10 9.73
C GLY A 190 -2.90 -0.38 9.77
N GLY A 191 -3.62 -0.62 10.83
CA GLY A 191 -4.91 0.00 11.03
C GLY A 191 -5.52 -0.35 12.39
N MET A 192 -6.67 0.23 12.62
CA MET A 192 -7.40 0.07 13.87
C MET A 192 -8.89 -0.05 13.57
N SER A 193 -9.60 -0.87 14.35
CA SER A 193 -11.05 -0.94 14.30
C SER A 193 -11.67 0.47 14.48
N SER A 194 -12.63 0.82 13.64
CA SER A 194 -13.28 2.14 13.64
C SER A 194 -13.84 2.53 15.01
N LYS A 195 -14.37 1.55 15.76
CA LYS A 195 -14.85 1.72 17.14
C LYS A 195 -13.77 2.25 18.10
N TYR A 196 -12.49 2.00 17.80
CA TYR A 196 -11.34 2.37 18.64
C TYR A 196 -10.42 3.41 17.98
N SER A 197 -10.87 4.05 16.91
CA SER A 197 -10.08 5.04 16.16
C SER A 197 -9.54 6.19 17.03
N HIS A 198 -10.26 6.55 18.09
CA HIS A 198 -9.82 7.53 19.09
C HIS A 198 -8.53 7.13 19.83
N LEU A 199 -8.12 5.86 19.79
CA LEU A 199 -6.88 5.35 20.36
C LEU A 199 -5.72 5.31 19.35
N ALA A 200 -5.91 5.76 18.12
CA ALA A 200 -4.89 5.68 17.07
C ALA A 200 -3.60 6.42 17.48
N THR A 201 -3.70 7.62 18.03
CA THR A 201 -2.52 8.37 18.51
C THR A 201 -1.74 7.62 19.58
N VAL A 202 -2.42 6.94 20.51
CA VAL A 202 -1.80 6.12 21.56
C VAL A 202 -1.07 4.92 20.93
N PHE A 203 -1.71 4.26 19.99
CA PHE A 203 -1.15 3.08 19.31
C PHE A 203 0.13 3.44 18.55
N TRP A 204 0.08 4.48 17.71
CA TRP A 204 1.24 4.95 16.94
C TRP A 204 2.34 5.52 17.82
N SER A 205 2.02 6.25 18.90
CA SER A 205 3.02 6.72 19.88
C SER A 205 3.78 5.56 20.52
N LYS A 206 3.07 4.49 20.90
CA LYS A 206 3.69 3.28 21.44
C LYS A 206 4.63 2.63 20.43
N LEU A 207 4.23 2.56 19.16
CA LEU A 207 5.10 2.06 18.11
C LEU A 207 6.39 2.90 18.00
N PHE A 208 6.24 4.21 17.81
CA PHE A 208 7.38 5.12 17.58
C PHE A 208 8.34 5.14 18.77
N SER A 209 7.86 4.95 20.01
CA SER A 209 8.71 4.85 21.19
C SER A 209 9.63 3.62 21.22
N ASN A 210 9.44 2.66 20.32
CA ASN A 210 10.28 1.48 20.19
C ASN A 210 11.38 1.64 19.13
N PHE A 211 11.48 2.81 18.48
CA PHE A 211 12.44 3.06 17.42
C PHE A 211 13.56 3.98 17.90
N ASP A 212 14.72 3.84 17.27
CA ASP A 212 15.87 4.70 17.55
C ASP A 212 15.58 6.14 17.13
N ASN A 213 16.07 7.09 17.91
CA ASN A 213 15.81 8.53 17.70
C ASN A 213 16.20 9.04 16.32
N ASP A 214 17.24 8.47 15.72
CA ASP A 214 17.73 8.88 14.41
C ASP A 214 17.06 8.15 13.24
N ALA A 215 16.23 7.16 13.51
CA ALA A 215 15.53 6.41 12.48
C ALA A 215 14.56 7.29 11.69
N ILE A 216 14.41 6.94 10.40
CA ILE A 216 13.45 7.56 9.49
C ILE A 216 12.30 6.58 9.29
N VAL A 217 11.11 6.98 9.71
CA VAL A 217 9.88 6.25 9.47
C VAL A 217 9.27 6.69 8.15
N SER A 218 8.90 5.74 7.30
CA SER A 218 8.22 6.00 6.04
C SER A 218 6.98 5.13 5.87
N ALA A 219 5.99 5.64 5.14
CA ALA A 219 4.78 4.92 4.74
C ALA A 219 4.28 5.42 3.40
N THR A 220 3.73 4.54 2.58
CA THR A 220 2.92 4.93 1.42
C THR A 220 1.46 4.92 1.83
N ILE A 221 0.77 6.04 1.67
CA ILE A 221 -0.63 6.21 2.09
C ILE A 221 -1.50 6.66 0.93
N SER A 222 -2.76 6.25 0.93
CA SER A 222 -3.76 6.75 -0.01
C SER A 222 -4.12 8.20 0.30
N GLY A 223 -4.25 9.03 -0.76
CA GLY A 223 -4.68 10.42 -0.65
C GLY A 223 -6.11 10.58 -0.17
N THR A 224 -6.94 9.56 -0.28
CA THR A 224 -8.32 9.53 0.22
C THR A 224 -8.42 9.13 1.69
N ASN A 225 -7.33 8.59 2.28
CA ASN A 225 -7.29 8.24 3.69
C ASN A 225 -6.99 9.46 4.58
N ILE A 226 -7.96 10.36 4.70
CA ILE A 226 -7.84 11.59 5.48
C ILE A 226 -7.51 11.30 6.95
N GLY A 227 -8.01 10.18 7.50
CA GLY A 227 -7.73 9.79 8.88
C GLY A 227 -6.24 9.57 9.15
N ILE A 228 -5.55 8.84 8.27
CA ILE A 228 -4.11 8.58 8.41
C ILE A 228 -3.27 9.83 8.06
N ILE A 229 -3.72 10.64 7.09
CA ILE A 229 -3.07 11.91 6.76
C ILE A 229 -3.06 12.83 7.98
N ASN A 230 -4.20 13.01 8.63
CA ASN A 230 -4.31 13.84 9.83
C ASN A 230 -3.47 13.27 10.98
N LEU A 231 -3.48 11.96 11.19
CA LEU A 231 -2.70 11.29 12.22
C LEU A 231 -1.19 11.50 12.00
N TYR A 232 -0.71 11.32 10.77
CA TYR A 232 0.70 11.50 10.44
C TYR A 232 1.12 12.97 10.48
N SER A 233 0.25 13.89 10.04
CA SER A 233 0.48 15.34 10.20
C SER A 233 0.63 15.72 11.66
N TYR A 234 -0.19 15.16 12.55
CA TYR A 234 -0.12 15.37 13.98
C TYR A 234 1.24 14.89 14.59
N PHE A 235 1.80 13.79 14.05
CA PHE A 235 3.12 13.29 14.45
C PHE A 235 4.29 14.03 13.75
N GLY A 236 4.03 15.00 12.91
CA GLY A 236 5.07 15.81 12.25
C GLY A 236 5.65 15.15 10.98
N PHE A 237 4.92 14.21 10.37
CA PHE A 237 5.32 13.67 9.07
C PHE A 237 5.20 14.73 7.98
N SER A 238 6.17 14.72 7.06
CA SER A 238 6.10 15.42 5.77
C SER A 238 5.62 14.47 4.69
N PHE A 239 4.97 15.03 3.66
CA PHE A 239 4.43 14.27 2.54
C PHE A 239 5.13 14.66 1.24
N SER A 240 5.54 13.68 0.46
CA SER A 240 6.26 13.86 -0.80
C SER A 240 5.85 12.79 -1.82
N ASP A 241 6.47 12.87 -3.01
CA ASP A 241 6.40 11.83 -4.05
C ASP A 241 4.96 11.40 -4.35
N VAL A 242 4.13 12.37 -4.73
CA VAL A 242 2.75 12.13 -5.13
C VAL A 242 2.74 11.24 -6.37
N LYS A 243 2.11 10.07 -6.27
CA LYS A 243 2.01 9.12 -7.37
C LYS A 243 0.55 8.81 -7.66
N CYS A 244 0.24 8.69 -8.96
CA CYS A 244 -1.05 8.20 -9.42
C CYS A 244 -0.95 6.70 -9.70
N TYR A 245 -1.91 5.93 -9.21
CA TYR A 245 -2.19 4.58 -9.70
C TYR A 245 -3.19 4.67 -10.84
N ILE A 246 -2.78 4.17 -11.99
CA ILE A 246 -3.54 4.25 -13.23
C ILE A 246 -3.76 2.81 -13.70
N ILE A 247 -5.00 2.48 -14.07
CA ILE A 247 -5.46 1.13 -14.39
C ILE A 247 -6.18 1.15 -15.74
N ILE A 248 -6.14 0.04 -16.47
CA ILE A 248 -6.98 -0.29 -17.64
C ILE A 248 -7.58 -1.65 -17.45
#